data_736534dfaf3bab92292c1fc2a90298d9
#
_entry.id   736534dfaf3bab92292c1fc2a90298d9
#
_cell.length_a   1.000
_cell.length_b   1.000
_cell.length_c   1.000
_cell.angle_alpha   90.00
_cell.angle_beta   90.00
_cell.angle_gamma   90.00
#
_symmetry.space_group_name_H-M   'P 1'
#
loop_
_entity.id
_entity.type
_entity.pdbx_description
1 polymer ?
#
loop_
_entity_poly.entity_id
_entity_poly.type
_entity_poly.pdbx_seq_one_letter_code
_entity_poly.pdbx_strand_id
1 'polypeptide(L)'
;MSSQSKVDPLSNLLSIPGVASECETTLKAIDELMWNRTVRRHKDSLIPYTRRIAGFATAALDGAQMPKDPTMEPEVSPMGSLSDQGLLVTAEADLQRLAFRTEPLKVLARLHTFVSTDEDRGRPRTTNDVNDPLRLGSVPPHEVLQERMSQLVDLVIESKASSILVAAIAHAELATLRPFTQGSYLVARASTRLILAARDVDNDGLVMSEYGAFLLGRPAYVKALTGYISGTREGVSAWVTWQGEAIRRGAEMAKELAEMADAKK
;
A
#
# COMPACT_ATOMS: atom_id res chain seq x y z
N MET A 1 -32.54 18.38 -16.26
CA MET A 1 -32.10 17.00 -16.12
C MET A 1 -31.49 16.85 -14.72
N SER A 2 -32.18 16.17 -13.84
CA SER A 2 -31.75 15.99 -12.43
C SER A 2 -30.53 15.10 -12.43
N SER A 3 -29.37 15.63 -12.03
CA SER A 3 -28.17 14.85 -11.73
C SER A 3 -28.50 13.95 -10.52
N GLN A 4 -28.83 12.69 -10.78
CA GLN A 4 -28.82 11.71 -9.70
C GLN A 4 -27.39 11.67 -9.15
N SER A 5 -27.22 12.12 -7.92
CA SER A 5 -25.95 12.00 -7.19
C SER A 5 -25.57 10.51 -7.18
N LYS A 6 -24.54 10.16 -7.94
CA LYS A 6 -23.99 8.78 -7.96
C LYS A 6 -23.60 8.43 -6.52
N VAL A 7 -24.21 7.40 -5.95
CA VAL A 7 -23.90 6.95 -4.58
C VAL A 7 -22.44 6.52 -4.54
N ASP A 8 -21.69 6.97 -3.55
CA ASP A 8 -20.28 6.57 -3.36
C ASP A 8 -20.18 5.05 -3.20
N PRO A 9 -19.37 4.37 -3.99
CA PRO A 9 -19.27 2.90 -3.99
C PRO A 9 -18.85 2.33 -2.62
N LEU A 10 -18.16 3.12 -1.77
CA LEU A 10 -17.72 2.69 -0.45
C LEU A 10 -18.67 3.06 0.69
N SER A 11 -19.76 3.80 0.41
CA SER A 11 -20.68 4.27 1.45
C SER A 11 -21.25 3.15 2.32
N ASN A 12 -21.56 2.01 1.71
CA ASN A 12 -22.09 0.84 2.41
C ASN A 12 -21.07 0.21 3.38
N LEU A 13 -19.79 0.32 3.10
CA LEU A 13 -18.73 -0.24 3.95
C LEU A 13 -18.58 0.55 5.25
N LEU A 14 -18.87 1.85 5.24
CA LEU A 14 -18.86 2.67 6.45
C LEU A 14 -19.92 2.26 7.48
N SER A 15 -20.99 1.56 7.04
CA SER A 15 -21.99 0.99 7.94
C SER A 15 -21.58 -0.29 8.64
N ILE A 16 -20.43 -0.87 8.25
CA ILE A 16 -19.88 -2.06 8.90
C ILE A 16 -19.29 -1.65 10.25
N PRO A 17 -19.67 -2.33 11.37
CA PRO A 17 -19.15 -1.99 12.68
C PRO A 17 -17.61 -1.97 12.71
N GLY A 18 -17.06 -0.92 13.29
CA GLY A 18 -15.61 -0.72 13.43
C GLY A 18 -14.94 -0.02 12.24
N VAL A 19 -15.50 -0.04 11.02
CA VAL A 19 -14.82 0.51 9.82
C VAL A 19 -14.67 2.03 9.91
N ALA A 20 -15.73 2.77 10.23
CA ALA A 20 -15.66 4.22 10.31
C ALA A 20 -14.71 4.68 11.43
N SER A 21 -14.84 4.11 12.63
CA SER A 21 -13.98 4.45 13.78
C SER A 21 -12.51 4.10 13.55
N GLU A 22 -12.24 3.00 12.84
CA GLU A 22 -10.87 2.63 12.47
C GLU A 22 -10.25 3.66 11.52
N CYS A 23 -11.01 4.10 10.50
CA CYS A 23 -10.55 5.13 9.59
C CYS A 23 -10.24 6.46 10.31
N GLU A 24 -11.11 6.89 11.23
CA GLU A 24 -10.91 8.11 12.02
C GLU A 24 -9.67 8.00 12.93
N THR A 25 -9.52 6.87 13.64
CA THR A 25 -8.37 6.62 14.51
C THR A 25 -7.05 6.64 13.72
N THR A 26 -7.05 6.03 12.54
CA THR A 26 -5.86 5.97 11.69
C THR A 26 -5.51 7.34 11.10
N LEU A 27 -6.50 8.10 10.61
CA LEU A 27 -6.27 9.47 10.13
C LEU A 27 -5.71 10.36 11.23
N LYS A 28 -6.26 10.28 12.45
CA LYS A 28 -5.76 11.03 13.60
C LYS A 28 -4.28 10.71 13.90
N ALA A 29 -3.88 9.45 13.84
CA ALA A 29 -2.48 9.06 14.06
C ALA A 29 -1.54 9.64 12.97
N ILE A 30 -2.00 9.70 11.72
CA ILE A 30 -1.23 10.35 10.64
C ILE A 30 -1.15 11.87 10.89
N ASP A 31 -2.26 12.52 11.24
CA ASP A 31 -2.26 13.95 11.57
C ASP A 31 -1.29 14.26 12.73
N GLU A 32 -1.29 13.45 13.78
CA GLU A 32 -0.35 13.58 14.90
C GLU A 32 1.12 13.45 14.44
N LEU A 33 1.41 12.55 13.50
CA LEU A 33 2.74 12.45 12.88
C LEU A 33 3.08 13.74 12.12
N MET A 34 2.18 14.21 11.24
CA MET A 34 2.42 15.37 10.37
C MET A 34 2.58 16.67 11.17
N TRP A 35 1.93 16.79 12.32
CA TRP A 35 2.05 17.94 13.23
C TRP A 35 3.15 17.81 14.29
N ASN A 36 3.82 16.67 14.38
CA ASN A 36 4.91 16.46 15.33
C ASN A 36 6.09 17.40 15.01
N ARG A 37 6.52 18.18 16.02
CA ARG A 37 7.58 19.20 15.84
C ARG A 37 8.90 18.59 15.43
N THR A 38 9.27 17.44 16.02
CA THR A 38 10.54 16.75 15.75
C THR A 38 10.53 16.19 14.35
N VAL A 39 9.45 15.55 13.94
CA VAL A 39 9.26 15.05 12.57
C VAL A 39 9.38 16.17 11.55
N ARG A 40 8.69 17.28 11.76
CA ARG A 40 8.74 18.45 10.85
C ARG A 40 10.13 19.06 10.75
N ARG A 41 10.90 19.09 11.87
CA ARG A 41 12.28 19.59 11.88
C ARG A 41 13.22 18.71 11.07
N HIS A 42 13.01 17.40 11.09
CA HIS A 42 13.88 16.43 10.44
C HIS A 42 13.33 15.87 9.13
N LYS A 43 12.19 16.38 8.66
CA LYS A 43 11.41 15.82 7.54
C LYS A 43 12.28 15.46 6.33
N ASP A 44 13.05 16.39 5.82
CA ASP A 44 13.83 16.19 4.60
C ASP A 44 14.91 15.11 4.76
N SER A 45 15.46 14.96 5.95
CA SER A 45 16.40 13.89 6.27
C SER A 45 15.74 12.54 6.52
N LEU A 46 14.45 12.52 6.94
CA LEU A 46 13.72 11.30 7.21
C LEU A 46 13.23 10.61 5.92
N ILE A 47 12.84 11.36 4.89
CA ILE A 47 12.27 10.82 3.65
C ILE A 47 13.12 9.70 3.03
N PRO A 48 14.45 9.82 2.88
CA PRO A 48 15.26 8.72 2.35
C PRO A 48 15.22 7.46 3.23
N TYR A 49 15.20 7.62 4.56
CA TYR A 49 15.15 6.50 5.49
C TYR A 49 13.80 5.80 5.46
N THR A 50 12.68 6.54 5.54
CA THR A 50 11.33 5.97 5.49
C THR A 50 11.09 5.20 4.20
N ARG A 51 11.52 5.75 3.07
CA ARG A 51 11.43 5.09 1.76
C ARG A 51 12.20 3.78 1.74
N ARG A 52 13.44 3.78 2.25
CA ARG A 52 14.30 2.59 2.26
C ARG A 52 13.75 1.50 3.16
N ILE A 53 13.35 1.85 4.39
CA ILE A 53 12.74 0.92 5.33
C ILE A 53 11.46 0.29 4.74
N ALA A 54 10.59 1.10 4.13
CA ALA A 54 9.38 0.62 3.46
C ALA A 54 9.70 -0.32 2.29
N GLY A 55 10.73 0.00 1.48
CA GLY A 55 11.19 -0.83 0.38
C GLY A 55 11.71 -2.20 0.83
N PHE A 56 12.51 -2.27 1.88
CA PHE A 56 12.95 -3.54 2.45
C PHE A 56 11.80 -4.32 3.09
N ALA A 57 10.90 -3.63 3.81
CA ALA A 57 9.77 -4.25 4.47
C ALA A 57 8.79 -4.89 3.48
N THR A 58 8.49 -4.20 2.36
CA THR A 58 7.62 -4.77 1.34
C THR A 58 8.23 -6.01 0.70
N ALA A 59 9.55 -6.02 0.44
CA ALA A 59 10.26 -7.20 -0.07
C ALA A 59 10.28 -8.36 0.95
N ALA A 60 10.46 -8.04 2.24
CA ALA A 60 10.49 -9.04 3.30
C ALA A 60 9.15 -9.75 3.49
N LEU A 61 8.04 -9.07 3.27
CA LEU A 61 6.70 -9.68 3.29
C LEU A 61 6.54 -10.75 2.20
N ASP A 62 7.25 -10.64 1.08
CA ASP A 62 7.23 -11.63 -0.01
C ASP A 62 8.38 -12.67 0.12
N GLY A 63 9.24 -12.54 1.12
CA GLY A 63 10.24 -13.56 1.46
C GLY A 63 11.70 -13.12 1.39
N ALA A 64 11.98 -11.83 1.09
CA ALA A 64 13.34 -11.31 1.22
C ALA A 64 13.75 -11.23 2.70
N GLN A 65 15.05 -11.19 2.93
CA GLN A 65 15.57 -10.96 4.27
C GLN A 65 15.55 -9.46 4.59
N MET A 66 14.97 -9.09 5.74
CA MET A 66 15.04 -7.73 6.25
C MET A 66 16.48 -7.44 6.72
N PRO A 67 17.12 -6.35 6.28
CA PRO A 67 18.46 -5.98 6.77
C PRO A 67 18.45 -5.73 8.29
N LYS A 68 19.60 -5.97 8.94
CA LYS A 68 19.76 -5.66 10.38
C LYS A 68 19.58 -4.17 10.68
N ASP A 69 20.09 -3.32 9.79
CA ASP A 69 19.88 -1.87 9.82
C ASP A 69 19.29 -1.42 8.48
N PRO A 70 17.96 -1.31 8.38
CA PRO A 70 17.29 -0.90 7.14
C PRO A 70 17.43 0.62 6.85
N THR A 71 18.07 1.38 7.72
CA THR A 71 18.37 2.80 7.49
C THR A 71 19.64 3.02 6.68
N MET A 72 20.51 2.01 6.64
CA MET A 72 21.75 2.08 5.88
C MET A 72 21.52 1.88 4.38
N GLU A 73 22.37 2.47 3.57
CA GLU A 73 22.38 2.20 2.13
C GLU A 73 22.65 0.70 1.90
N PRO A 74 21.87 0.07 1.01
CA PRO A 74 22.10 -1.34 0.73
C PRO A 74 23.50 -1.53 0.14
N GLU A 75 24.28 -2.47 0.70
CA GLU A 75 25.34 -3.08 -0.07
C GLU A 75 24.69 -3.63 -1.34
N VAL A 76 25.33 -3.42 -2.49
CA VAL A 76 24.79 -3.68 -3.83
C VAL A 76 23.93 -4.95 -3.85
N SER A 77 22.62 -4.78 -3.79
CA SER A 77 21.68 -5.90 -4.00
C SER A 77 21.83 -6.36 -5.46
N PRO A 78 21.87 -7.66 -5.74
CA PRO A 78 21.83 -8.13 -7.12
C PRO A 78 20.65 -7.50 -7.84
N MET A 79 20.90 -6.93 -9.02
CA MET A 79 19.86 -6.31 -9.85
C MET A 79 18.70 -7.29 -10.07
N GLY A 80 17.47 -6.84 -9.82
CA GLY A 80 16.29 -7.68 -9.95
C GLY A 80 16.02 -8.61 -8.75
N SER A 81 16.81 -8.53 -7.67
CA SER A 81 16.47 -9.24 -6.43
C SER A 81 15.17 -8.68 -5.84
N LEU A 82 14.51 -9.46 -5.00
CA LEU A 82 13.26 -9.03 -4.36
C LEU A 82 13.45 -7.75 -3.50
N SER A 83 14.60 -7.60 -2.85
CA SER A 83 14.96 -6.38 -2.12
C SER A 83 15.12 -5.18 -3.05
N ASP A 84 15.79 -5.36 -4.18
CA ASP A 84 15.94 -4.34 -5.22
C ASP A 84 14.57 -3.91 -5.78
N GLN A 85 13.70 -4.88 -6.12
CA GLN A 85 12.33 -4.62 -6.55
C GLN A 85 11.52 -3.82 -5.51
N GLY A 86 11.63 -4.18 -4.22
CA GLY A 86 10.96 -3.47 -3.14
C GLY A 86 11.44 -2.01 -3.00
N LEU A 87 12.74 -1.77 -3.09
CA LEU A 87 13.32 -0.42 -3.06
C LEU A 87 12.88 0.42 -4.26
N LEU A 88 12.95 -0.15 -5.47
CA LEU A 88 12.60 0.54 -6.70
C LEU A 88 11.11 0.88 -6.78
N VAL A 89 10.21 -0.08 -6.45
CA VAL A 89 8.76 0.17 -6.50
C VAL A 89 8.32 1.23 -5.49
N THR A 90 8.93 1.25 -4.31
CA THR A 90 8.64 2.26 -3.29
C THR A 90 9.12 3.64 -3.72
N ALA A 91 10.32 3.73 -4.28
CA ALA A 91 10.86 4.97 -4.82
C ALA A 91 10.02 5.51 -5.99
N GLU A 92 9.61 4.63 -6.91
CA GLU A 92 8.76 5.01 -8.03
C GLU A 92 7.37 5.46 -7.57
N ALA A 93 6.77 4.81 -6.56
CA ALA A 93 5.49 5.22 -6.00
C ALA A 93 5.53 6.68 -5.51
N ASP A 94 6.59 7.07 -4.81
CA ASP A 94 6.75 8.46 -4.36
C ASP A 94 6.84 9.47 -5.53
N LEU A 95 7.45 9.07 -6.65
CA LEU A 95 7.54 9.92 -7.84
C LEU A 95 6.20 10.04 -8.58
N GLN A 96 5.38 9.00 -8.55
CA GLN A 96 4.15 8.92 -9.33
C GLN A 96 2.90 9.43 -8.61
N ARG A 97 3.02 9.93 -7.37
CA ARG A 97 1.87 10.32 -6.54
C ARG A 97 0.91 11.34 -7.18
N LEU A 98 1.45 12.29 -7.96
CA LEU A 98 0.60 13.28 -8.64
C LEU A 98 -0.09 12.68 -9.86
N ALA A 99 0.61 11.87 -10.66
CA ALA A 99 0.05 11.19 -11.81
C ALA A 99 -1.04 10.19 -11.40
N PHE A 100 -0.93 9.59 -10.20
CA PHE A 100 -1.90 8.64 -9.70
C PHE A 100 -3.30 9.23 -9.47
N ARG A 101 -3.40 10.54 -9.28
CA ARG A 101 -4.69 11.26 -9.14
C ARG A 101 -5.57 11.16 -10.39
N THR A 102 -4.98 11.05 -11.56
CA THR A 102 -5.68 11.11 -12.85
C THR A 102 -5.48 9.88 -13.71
N GLU A 103 -4.37 9.15 -13.53
CA GLU A 103 -3.99 8.00 -14.36
C GLU A 103 -3.60 6.77 -13.54
N PRO A 104 -4.47 6.27 -12.60
CA PRO A 104 -4.09 5.18 -11.69
C PRO A 104 -3.61 3.92 -12.40
N LEU A 105 -4.29 3.46 -13.46
CA LEU A 105 -3.87 2.25 -14.20
C LEU A 105 -2.48 2.38 -14.80
N LYS A 106 -2.18 3.55 -15.37
CA LYS A 106 -0.88 3.80 -15.98
C LYS A 106 0.23 3.80 -14.94
N VAL A 107 -0.05 4.37 -13.76
CA VAL A 107 0.90 4.35 -12.64
C VAL A 107 1.09 2.92 -12.12
N LEU A 108 0.03 2.13 -11.90
CA LEU A 108 0.16 0.74 -11.47
C LEU A 108 0.95 -0.10 -12.48
N ALA A 109 0.70 0.08 -13.78
CA ALA A 109 1.48 -0.54 -14.86
C ALA A 109 2.96 -0.10 -14.80
N ARG A 110 3.20 1.19 -14.57
CA ARG A 110 4.55 1.74 -14.40
C ARG A 110 5.27 1.12 -13.21
N LEU A 111 4.62 1.03 -12.03
CA LEU A 111 5.20 0.37 -10.85
C LEU A 111 5.59 -1.08 -11.16
N HIS A 112 4.73 -1.80 -11.89
CA HIS A 112 5.02 -3.19 -12.25
C HIS A 112 6.28 -3.34 -13.10
N THR A 113 6.68 -2.33 -13.87
CA THR A 113 7.94 -2.40 -14.65
C THR A 113 9.21 -2.45 -13.78
N PHE A 114 9.12 -2.13 -12.49
CA PHE A 114 10.22 -2.19 -11.53
C PHE A 114 10.26 -3.49 -10.71
N VAL A 115 9.18 -4.28 -10.75
CA VAL A 115 9.05 -5.52 -9.98
C VAL A 115 8.98 -6.78 -10.85
N SER A 116 9.07 -6.62 -12.16
CA SER A 116 9.13 -7.71 -13.12
C SER A 116 10.20 -7.45 -14.18
N THR A 117 10.88 -8.51 -14.56
CA THR A 117 11.82 -8.52 -15.70
C THR A 117 11.25 -9.23 -16.92
N ASP A 118 10.03 -9.75 -16.82
CA ASP A 118 9.37 -10.51 -17.88
C ASP A 118 8.98 -9.60 -19.07
N GLU A 119 8.73 -10.23 -20.21
CA GLU A 119 8.32 -9.51 -21.44
C GLU A 119 6.96 -8.83 -21.29
N ASP A 120 6.10 -9.34 -20.39
CA ASP A 120 4.76 -8.79 -20.08
C ASP A 120 4.77 -7.69 -19.01
N ARG A 121 5.96 -7.25 -18.57
CA ARG A 121 6.08 -6.19 -17.54
C ARG A 121 5.26 -4.95 -17.91
N GLY A 122 4.52 -4.45 -16.92
CA GLY A 122 3.60 -3.32 -17.10
C GLY A 122 2.25 -3.70 -17.74
N ARG A 123 2.02 -4.97 -18.07
CA ARG A 123 0.78 -5.43 -18.70
C ARG A 123 0.01 -6.34 -17.73
N PRO A 124 -1.32 -6.24 -17.70
CA PRO A 124 -2.14 -7.21 -16.99
C PRO A 124 -1.92 -8.63 -17.52
N ARG A 125 -1.98 -9.62 -16.65
CA ARG A 125 -1.87 -11.03 -17.03
C ARG A 125 -2.99 -11.46 -17.98
N THR A 126 -2.68 -12.41 -18.86
CA THR A 126 -3.61 -13.05 -19.81
C THR A 126 -3.84 -14.52 -19.47
N THR A 127 -3.34 -14.97 -18.30
CA THR A 127 -3.48 -16.32 -17.79
C THR A 127 -3.86 -16.30 -16.32
N ASN A 128 -4.23 -17.46 -15.75
CA ASN A 128 -4.51 -17.62 -14.32
C ASN A 128 -3.30 -18.18 -13.55
N ASP A 129 -2.18 -18.37 -14.23
CA ASP A 129 -0.92 -18.75 -13.60
C ASP A 129 -0.18 -17.50 -13.10
N VAL A 130 -0.04 -17.39 -11.79
CA VAL A 130 0.56 -16.22 -11.12
C VAL A 130 1.48 -16.66 -10.01
N ASN A 131 2.54 -15.93 -9.81
CA ASN A 131 3.39 -16.11 -8.64
C ASN A 131 2.62 -15.71 -7.36
N ASP A 132 2.54 -16.61 -6.40
CA ASP A 132 1.81 -16.44 -5.14
C ASP A 132 2.70 -16.66 -3.91
N PRO A 133 3.63 -15.75 -3.61
CA PRO A 133 4.51 -15.88 -2.44
C PRO A 133 3.72 -15.93 -1.12
N LEU A 134 2.54 -15.32 -1.04
CA LEU A 134 1.70 -15.34 0.15
C LEU A 134 0.85 -16.60 0.31
N ARG A 135 0.74 -17.40 -0.75
CA ARG A 135 -0.09 -18.62 -0.78
C ARG A 135 -1.57 -18.35 -0.49
N LEU A 136 -2.11 -17.31 -1.07
CA LEU A 136 -3.55 -16.98 -0.97
C LEU A 136 -4.44 -17.94 -1.77
N GLY A 137 -3.85 -18.74 -2.67
CA GLY A 137 -4.57 -19.70 -3.48
C GLY A 137 -5.02 -19.15 -4.85
N SER A 138 -6.16 -19.63 -5.35
CA SER A 138 -6.64 -19.28 -6.69
C SER A 138 -6.88 -17.78 -6.88
N VAL A 139 -6.70 -17.32 -8.11
CA VAL A 139 -7.01 -15.95 -8.54
C VAL A 139 -8.35 -15.92 -9.28
N PRO A 140 -9.03 -14.77 -9.33
CA PRO A 140 -10.11 -14.56 -10.26
C PRO A 140 -9.67 -14.81 -11.71
N PRO A 141 -10.57 -15.30 -12.59
CA PRO A 141 -10.25 -15.48 -14.01
C PRO A 141 -9.70 -14.20 -14.64
N HIS A 142 -8.72 -14.33 -15.55
CA HIS A 142 -8.09 -13.15 -16.17
C HIS A 142 -9.07 -12.34 -17.04
N GLU A 143 -10.14 -12.96 -17.51
CA GLU A 143 -11.19 -12.33 -18.30
C GLU A 143 -11.94 -11.22 -17.56
N VAL A 144 -12.00 -11.30 -16.21
CA VAL A 144 -12.64 -10.26 -15.40
C VAL A 144 -11.70 -9.12 -15.00
N LEU A 145 -10.40 -9.23 -15.27
CA LEU A 145 -9.42 -8.25 -14.80
C LEU A 145 -9.69 -6.84 -15.32
N GLN A 146 -10.01 -6.71 -16.60
CA GLN A 146 -10.23 -5.40 -17.21
C GLN A 146 -11.38 -4.66 -16.51
N GLU A 147 -12.49 -5.33 -16.28
CA GLU A 147 -13.65 -4.76 -15.59
C GLU A 147 -13.31 -4.41 -14.13
N ARG A 148 -12.71 -5.34 -13.39
CA ARG A 148 -12.36 -5.11 -11.97
C ARG A 148 -11.33 -4.02 -11.80
N MET A 149 -10.35 -3.93 -12.67
CA MET A 149 -9.37 -2.83 -12.65
C MET A 149 -10.00 -1.48 -13.01
N SER A 150 -10.98 -1.44 -13.92
CA SER A 150 -11.74 -0.22 -14.21
C SER A 150 -12.56 0.22 -13.00
N GLN A 151 -13.26 -0.71 -12.33
CA GLN A 151 -14.00 -0.43 -11.10
C GLN A 151 -13.10 0.09 -9.98
N LEU A 152 -11.88 -0.46 -9.87
CA LEU A 152 -10.88 0.01 -8.90
C LEU A 152 -10.46 1.46 -9.19
N VAL A 153 -10.27 1.81 -10.45
CA VAL A 153 -9.93 3.19 -10.86
C VAL A 153 -11.06 4.15 -10.52
N ASP A 154 -12.30 3.80 -10.86
CA ASP A 154 -13.47 4.62 -10.54
C ASP A 154 -13.57 4.84 -9.02
N LEU A 155 -13.32 3.81 -8.23
CA LEU A 155 -13.28 3.88 -6.78
C LEU A 155 -12.19 4.85 -6.28
N VAL A 156 -10.97 4.73 -6.80
CA VAL A 156 -9.84 5.57 -6.38
C VAL A 156 -10.06 7.04 -6.71
N ILE A 157 -10.62 7.33 -7.90
CA ILE A 157 -10.83 8.70 -8.40
C ILE A 157 -12.10 9.33 -7.83
N GLU A 158 -13.23 8.60 -7.82
CA GLU A 158 -14.55 9.19 -7.56
C GLU A 158 -14.98 9.12 -6.09
N SER A 159 -14.51 8.12 -5.32
CA SER A 159 -14.96 7.94 -3.92
C SER A 159 -14.62 9.15 -3.05
N LYS A 160 -15.57 9.57 -2.23
CA LYS A 160 -15.42 10.60 -1.20
C LYS A 160 -15.22 10.01 0.20
N ALA A 161 -15.15 8.69 0.29
CA ALA A 161 -14.86 8.01 1.54
C ALA A 161 -13.46 8.38 2.09
N SER A 162 -13.24 8.05 3.35
CA SER A 162 -11.93 8.23 4.01
C SER A 162 -10.79 7.68 3.15
N SER A 163 -9.69 8.41 3.07
CA SER A 163 -8.47 7.97 2.38
C SER A 163 -7.97 6.63 2.87
N ILE A 164 -8.17 6.33 4.17
CA ILE A 164 -7.82 5.05 4.78
C ILE A 164 -8.68 3.92 4.20
N LEU A 165 -10.00 4.13 4.07
CA LEU A 165 -10.88 3.11 3.49
C LEU A 165 -10.55 2.86 2.02
N VAL A 166 -10.35 3.93 1.25
CA VAL A 166 -9.97 3.82 -0.17
C VAL A 166 -8.64 3.07 -0.32
N ALA A 167 -7.64 3.39 0.49
CA ALA A 167 -6.35 2.71 0.47
C ALA A 167 -6.48 1.23 0.87
N ALA A 168 -7.27 0.92 1.90
CA ALA A 168 -7.50 -0.45 2.33
C ALA A 168 -8.19 -1.29 1.25
N ILE A 169 -9.24 -0.77 0.61
CA ILE A 169 -9.96 -1.50 -0.43
C ILE A 169 -9.09 -1.66 -1.68
N ALA A 170 -8.41 -0.61 -2.13
CA ALA A 170 -7.54 -0.69 -3.30
C ALA A 170 -6.39 -1.69 -3.10
N HIS A 171 -5.76 -1.69 -1.92
CA HIS A 171 -4.73 -2.66 -1.58
C HIS A 171 -5.28 -4.10 -1.61
N ALA A 172 -6.42 -4.36 -0.95
CA ALA A 172 -7.02 -5.69 -0.94
C ALA A 172 -7.40 -6.16 -2.35
N GLU A 173 -8.03 -5.30 -3.15
CA GLU A 173 -8.40 -5.61 -4.53
C GLU A 173 -7.16 -5.98 -5.37
N LEU A 174 -6.11 -5.18 -5.34
CA LEU A 174 -4.87 -5.48 -6.07
C LEU A 174 -4.18 -6.77 -5.59
N ALA A 175 -4.16 -7.00 -4.27
CA ALA A 175 -3.55 -8.20 -3.69
C ALA A 175 -4.35 -9.47 -4.00
N THR A 176 -5.66 -9.39 -4.12
CA THR A 176 -6.52 -10.55 -4.37
C THR A 176 -6.74 -10.82 -5.87
N LEU A 177 -6.86 -9.77 -6.68
CA LEU A 177 -6.90 -9.88 -8.14
C LEU A 177 -5.58 -10.38 -8.73
N ARG A 178 -4.46 -9.97 -8.13
CA ARG A 178 -3.12 -10.24 -8.68
C ARG A 178 -3.10 -9.96 -10.17
N PRO A 179 -3.20 -8.67 -10.59
CA PRO A 179 -3.38 -8.32 -12.00
C PRO A 179 -2.16 -8.62 -12.87
N PHE A 180 -1.03 -8.95 -12.27
CA PHE A 180 0.22 -9.27 -12.97
C PHE A 180 0.65 -10.70 -12.67
N THR A 181 1.44 -11.32 -13.56
CA THR A 181 1.98 -12.66 -13.40
C THR A 181 2.89 -12.79 -12.17
N GLN A 182 3.64 -11.72 -11.85
CA GLN A 182 4.48 -11.62 -10.65
C GLN A 182 4.48 -10.20 -10.08
N GLY A 183 4.95 -10.01 -8.84
CA GLY A 183 5.10 -8.68 -8.22
C GLY A 183 3.80 -7.97 -7.84
N SER A 184 2.63 -8.59 -8.04
CA SER A 184 1.33 -7.98 -7.73
C SER A 184 1.21 -7.52 -6.28
N TYR A 185 1.79 -8.24 -5.32
CA TYR A 185 1.73 -7.83 -3.91
C TYR A 185 2.61 -6.60 -3.61
N LEU A 186 3.75 -6.46 -4.27
CA LEU A 186 4.58 -5.25 -4.16
C LEU A 186 3.81 -4.02 -4.66
N VAL A 187 3.15 -4.14 -5.81
CA VAL A 187 2.30 -3.07 -6.38
C VAL A 187 1.09 -2.79 -5.48
N ALA A 188 0.45 -3.83 -4.91
CA ALA A 188 -0.68 -3.68 -4.01
C ALA A 188 -0.31 -2.88 -2.75
N ARG A 189 0.82 -3.18 -2.11
CA ARG A 189 1.30 -2.43 -0.94
C ARG A 189 1.69 -1.00 -1.29
N ALA A 190 2.35 -0.79 -2.42
CA ALA A 190 2.70 0.55 -2.90
C ALA A 190 1.45 1.41 -3.20
N SER A 191 0.30 0.81 -3.54
CA SER A 191 -0.94 1.56 -3.76
C SER A 191 -1.44 2.29 -2.51
N THR A 192 -1.21 1.75 -1.31
CA THR A 192 -1.52 2.44 -0.05
C THR A 192 -0.79 3.77 0.03
N ARG A 193 0.53 3.77 -0.18
CA ARG A 193 1.38 4.96 -0.20
C ARG A 193 0.90 5.97 -1.25
N LEU A 194 0.63 5.51 -2.46
CA LEU A 194 0.11 6.35 -3.56
C LEU A 194 -1.21 7.03 -3.19
N ILE A 195 -2.16 6.30 -2.58
CA ILE A 195 -3.48 6.84 -2.24
C ILE A 195 -3.37 7.86 -1.10
N LEU A 196 -2.59 7.58 -0.06
CA LEU A 196 -2.36 8.54 1.02
C LEU A 196 -1.77 9.86 0.49
N ALA A 197 -0.79 9.77 -0.42
CA ALA A 197 -0.19 10.95 -1.04
C ALA A 197 -1.14 11.63 -2.03
N ALA A 198 -1.83 10.88 -2.90
CA ALA A 198 -2.76 11.44 -3.88
C ALA A 198 -3.96 12.14 -3.24
N ARG A 199 -4.29 11.80 -1.99
CA ARG A 199 -5.38 12.40 -1.22
C ARG A 199 -4.90 13.39 -0.15
N ASP A 200 -3.66 13.87 -0.28
CA ASP A 200 -3.05 14.90 0.58
C ASP A 200 -2.97 14.52 2.07
N VAL A 201 -2.90 13.22 2.38
CA VAL A 201 -2.78 12.70 3.75
C VAL A 201 -1.31 12.52 4.16
N ASP A 202 -0.48 11.98 3.26
CA ASP A 202 0.97 11.81 3.45
C ASP A 202 1.73 12.15 2.16
N ASN A 203 1.91 13.43 1.91
CA ASN A 203 2.56 13.91 0.69
C ASN A 203 4.05 13.60 0.61
N ASP A 204 4.69 13.35 1.73
CA ASP A 204 6.14 13.17 1.84
C ASP A 204 6.55 11.69 1.96
N GLY A 205 5.59 10.76 2.08
CA GLY A 205 5.84 9.34 2.22
C GLY A 205 6.49 8.98 3.56
N LEU A 206 6.13 9.68 4.63
CA LEU A 206 6.65 9.44 5.98
C LEU A 206 6.00 8.22 6.63
N VAL A 207 4.75 7.92 6.28
CA VAL A 207 4.04 6.74 6.79
C VAL A 207 4.55 5.49 6.08
N MET A 208 5.21 4.62 6.84
CA MET A 208 5.75 3.36 6.33
C MET A 208 4.74 2.22 6.57
N SER A 209 3.60 2.23 5.89
CA SER A 209 2.57 1.18 6.03
C SER A 209 3.13 -0.22 5.75
N GLU A 210 4.09 -0.33 4.86
CA GLU A 210 4.80 -1.57 4.51
C GLU A 210 5.60 -2.11 5.71
N TYR A 211 6.26 -1.20 6.46
CA TYR A 211 6.99 -1.59 7.66
C TYR A 211 6.04 -1.98 8.80
N GLY A 212 4.94 -1.25 8.98
CA GLY A 212 3.90 -1.64 9.93
C GLY A 212 3.31 -3.01 9.60
N ALA A 213 3.06 -3.30 8.34
CA ALA A 213 2.63 -4.63 7.88
C ALA A 213 3.68 -5.72 8.17
N PHE A 214 4.97 -5.41 7.98
CA PHE A 214 6.07 -6.30 8.33
C PHE A 214 6.11 -6.60 9.85
N LEU A 215 5.92 -5.59 10.70
CA LEU A 215 5.86 -5.76 12.17
C LEU A 215 4.65 -6.60 12.61
N LEU A 216 3.51 -6.49 11.95
CA LEU A 216 2.34 -7.34 12.20
C LEU A 216 2.58 -8.79 11.75
N GLY A 217 3.48 -8.97 10.81
CA GLY A 217 3.92 -10.26 10.32
C GLY A 217 3.07 -10.83 9.18
N ARG A 218 3.75 -11.57 8.32
CA ARG A 218 3.16 -12.23 7.15
C ARG A 218 1.93 -13.11 7.46
N PRO A 219 1.90 -13.92 8.55
CA PRO A 219 0.71 -14.71 8.87
C PRO A 219 -0.54 -13.86 9.14
N ALA A 220 -0.39 -12.72 9.83
CA ALA A 220 -1.49 -11.81 10.09
C ALA A 220 -1.98 -11.13 8.80
N TYR A 221 -1.07 -10.76 7.91
CA TYR A 221 -1.39 -10.21 6.59
C TYR A 221 -2.21 -11.20 5.74
N VAL A 222 -1.75 -12.45 5.63
CA VAL A 222 -2.45 -13.51 4.90
C VAL A 222 -3.83 -13.77 5.50
N LYS A 223 -3.94 -13.86 6.83
CA LYS A 223 -5.22 -14.03 7.53
C LYS A 223 -6.19 -12.91 7.22
N ALA A 224 -5.74 -11.66 7.26
CA ALA A 224 -6.59 -10.48 6.98
C ALA A 224 -7.07 -10.46 5.52
N LEU A 225 -6.19 -10.74 4.55
CA LEU A 225 -6.57 -10.85 3.13
C LEU A 225 -7.55 -12.01 2.88
N THR A 226 -7.34 -13.16 3.52
CA THR A 226 -8.29 -14.30 3.44
C THR A 226 -9.65 -13.91 3.99
N GLY A 227 -9.69 -13.13 5.08
CA GLY A 227 -10.94 -12.56 5.59
C GLY A 227 -11.62 -11.65 4.57
N TYR A 228 -10.87 -10.77 3.90
CA TYR A 228 -11.40 -9.91 2.85
C TYR A 228 -11.98 -10.73 1.67
N ILE A 229 -11.24 -11.76 1.21
CA ILE A 229 -11.67 -12.65 0.11
C ILE A 229 -13.02 -13.33 0.42
N SER A 230 -13.33 -13.60 1.70
CA SER A 230 -14.60 -14.21 2.08
C SER A 230 -15.82 -13.33 1.75
N GLY A 231 -15.63 -12.03 1.50
CA GLY A 231 -16.69 -11.06 1.20
C GLY A 231 -17.67 -10.81 2.36
N THR A 232 -17.38 -11.33 3.56
CA THR A 232 -18.22 -11.11 4.73
C THR A 232 -17.97 -9.73 5.34
N ARG A 233 -18.98 -9.17 6.02
CA ARG A 233 -18.83 -7.88 6.72
C ARG A 233 -17.71 -7.93 7.77
N GLU A 234 -17.60 -9.01 8.48
CA GLU A 234 -16.57 -9.28 9.50
C GLU A 234 -15.18 -9.36 8.84
N GLY A 235 -15.07 -10.04 7.70
CA GLY A 235 -13.82 -10.15 6.95
C GLY A 235 -13.34 -8.80 6.42
N VAL A 236 -14.24 -7.98 5.89
CA VAL A 236 -13.92 -6.61 5.45
C VAL A 236 -13.52 -5.73 6.63
N SER A 237 -14.25 -5.78 7.75
CA SER A 237 -13.91 -5.03 8.98
C SER A 237 -12.53 -5.43 9.52
N ALA A 238 -12.25 -6.73 9.58
CA ALA A 238 -10.96 -7.24 10.04
C ALA A 238 -9.79 -6.79 9.13
N TRP A 239 -10.02 -6.75 7.82
CA TRP A 239 -9.03 -6.24 6.86
C TRP A 239 -8.76 -4.74 7.06
N VAL A 240 -9.82 -3.92 7.16
CA VAL A 240 -9.67 -2.47 7.37
C VAL A 240 -8.95 -2.18 8.69
N THR A 241 -9.28 -2.92 9.76
CA THR A 241 -8.60 -2.82 11.06
C THR A 241 -7.12 -3.20 10.95
N TRP A 242 -6.79 -4.28 10.26
CA TRP A 242 -5.41 -4.69 10.04
C TRP A 242 -4.62 -3.64 9.25
N GLN A 243 -5.21 -3.09 8.19
CA GLN A 243 -4.58 -2.06 7.37
C GLN A 243 -4.36 -0.76 8.16
N GLY A 244 -5.35 -0.35 8.97
CA GLY A 244 -5.20 0.81 9.85
C GLY A 244 -4.09 0.62 10.87
N GLU A 245 -4.00 -0.56 11.49
CA GLU A 245 -2.91 -0.87 12.42
C GLU A 245 -1.54 -0.84 11.74
N ALA A 246 -1.42 -1.38 10.53
CA ALA A 246 -0.18 -1.31 9.75
C ALA A 246 0.24 0.15 9.47
N ILE A 247 -0.70 1.01 9.10
CA ILE A 247 -0.46 2.43 8.88
C ILE A 247 0.02 3.11 10.18
N ARG A 248 -0.68 2.87 11.32
CA ARG A 248 -0.32 3.47 12.62
C ARG A 248 1.07 3.06 13.09
N ARG A 249 1.43 1.79 12.96
CA ARG A 249 2.78 1.30 13.30
C ARG A 249 3.86 1.91 12.41
N GLY A 250 3.56 2.11 11.13
CA GLY A 250 4.46 2.81 10.22
C GLY A 250 4.63 4.30 10.57
N ALA A 251 3.57 4.95 11.03
CA ALA A 251 3.61 6.32 11.52
C ALA A 251 4.40 6.44 12.84
N GLU A 252 4.24 5.49 13.76
CA GLU A 252 5.01 5.45 15.03
C GLU A 252 6.50 5.33 14.78
N MET A 253 6.92 4.40 13.92
CA MET A 253 8.33 4.25 13.54
C MET A 253 8.92 5.55 12.96
N ALA A 254 8.14 6.32 12.19
CA ALA A 254 8.63 7.60 11.66
C ALA A 254 8.89 8.63 12.79
N LYS A 255 8.07 8.62 13.85
CA LYS A 255 8.31 9.45 15.05
C LYS A 255 9.57 9.01 15.77
N GLU A 256 9.75 7.70 15.98
CA GLU A 256 10.96 7.14 16.63
C GLU A 256 12.24 7.53 15.86
N LEU A 257 12.22 7.43 14.52
CA LEU A 257 13.35 7.86 13.69
C LEU A 257 13.66 9.36 13.85
N ALA A 258 12.64 10.20 13.96
CA ALA A 258 12.80 11.63 14.18
C ALA A 258 13.41 11.92 15.55
N GLU A 259 12.98 11.23 16.61
CA GLU A 259 13.52 11.34 17.96
C GLU A 259 14.98 10.89 18.02
N MET A 260 15.31 9.78 17.35
CA MET A 260 16.70 9.32 17.23
C MET A 260 17.59 10.33 16.50
N ALA A 261 17.07 11.02 15.48
CA ALA A 261 17.80 12.06 14.77
C ALA A 261 18.01 13.33 15.63
N ASP A 262 17.05 13.65 16.50
CA ASP A 262 17.13 14.79 17.43
C ASP A 262 18.12 14.50 18.57
N ALA A 263 18.19 13.28 19.08
CA ALA A 263 19.09 12.87 20.15
C ALA A 263 20.57 12.81 19.75
N LYS A 264 20.89 12.81 18.46
CA LYS A 264 22.26 12.80 17.92
C LYS A 264 22.87 14.20 17.74
N LYS A 265 22.11 15.25 18.05
CA LYS A 265 22.57 16.66 18.03
C LYS A 265 23.02 17.15 19.40
#